data_77f63b55c23178aa20657a164e5ffc9b
#
_entry.id   77f63b55c23178aa20657a164e5ffc9b
#
_cell.length_a   1.000
_cell.length_b   1.000
_cell.length_c   1.000
_cell.angle_alpha   90.00
_cell.angle_beta   90.00
_cell.angle_gamma   90.00
#
_symmetry.space_group_name_H-M   'P 1'
#
loop_
_entity.id
_entity.type
_entity.pdbx_description
1 polymer ?
#
loop_
_entity_poly.entity_id
_entity_poly.type
_entity_poly.pdbx_seq_one_letter_code
_entity_poly.pdbx_strand_id
1 'polypeptide(L)'
;MLTHPSPPFDPRAEGMLPAIGGFPRSDKPLFLAGYSELCRVDLNGGRALEICGGFGKLAIALAKVFPKANIIGLDFYAASGPEVDKHLKELPGLSFVAGDAFDLSAYDDNSFDLVWGQAALHHLAHDPAGLAREVARVLKPGGRLIFIFEPMGHNLLVAAIRAVRMAQHELGDESNLYLSQFKHMEKCGFSKCEVQMFNLLGYPMKALSDRFSFISSLIQKVDSLLFRLFPKLLRYGANANVIFTK
;
A
#
# COMPACT_ATOMS: atom_id res chain seq x y z
N MET A 1 10.45 6.42 -10.55
CA MET A 1 11.60 7.00 -9.81
C MET A 1 11.71 6.33 -8.45
N LEU A 2 12.92 5.98 -7.97
CA LEU A 2 13.11 5.44 -6.61
C LEU A 2 13.36 6.57 -5.62
N THR A 3 12.67 6.53 -4.48
CA THR A 3 12.78 7.54 -3.41
C THR A 3 12.82 6.86 -2.04
N HIS A 4 13.19 7.64 -1.02
CA HIS A 4 12.99 7.31 0.38
C HIS A 4 12.42 8.56 1.05
N PRO A 5 11.09 8.59 1.29
CA PRO A 5 10.45 9.75 1.87
C PRO A 5 10.84 9.92 3.33
N SER A 6 10.97 11.17 3.74
CA SER A 6 11.28 11.56 5.12
C SER A 6 10.24 12.54 5.66
N PRO A 7 10.07 12.62 6.99
CA PRO A 7 9.16 13.58 7.62
C PRO A 7 9.43 15.04 7.17
N PRO A 8 8.44 15.93 7.27
CA PRO A 8 7.13 15.69 7.88
C PRO A 8 6.17 14.95 6.97
N PHE A 9 5.41 14.01 7.55
CA PHE A 9 4.30 13.33 6.89
C PHE A 9 2.98 14.11 7.09
N ASP A 10 1.95 13.78 6.30
CA ASP A 10 0.63 14.37 6.48
C ASP A 10 0.09 14.03 7.89
N PRO A 11 -0.35 15.02 8.69
CA PRO A 11 -0.83 14.75 10.06
C PRO A 11 -2.03 13.79 10.11
N ARG A 12 -2.87 13.78 9.06
CA ARG A 12 -4.03 12.88 8.96
C ARG A 12 -3.61 11.42 8.85
N ALA A 13 -2.42 11.14 8.30
CA ALA A 13 -1.88 9.79 8.19
C ALA A 13 -1.63 9.14 9.57
N GLU A 14 -1.28 9.91 10.60
CA GLU A 14 -1.12 9.38 11.96
C GLU A 14 -2.44 8.84 12.52
N GLY A 15 -3.57 9.50 12.23
CA GLY A 15 -4.90 9.08 12.62
C GLY A 15 -5.34 7.75 11.96
N MET A 16 -4.72 7.37 10.85
CA MET A 16 -5.02 6.12 10.15
C MET A 16 -4.24 4.91 10.69
N LEU A 17 -3.15 5.10 11.42
CA LEU A 17 -2.31 4.01 11.95
C LEU A 17 -3.08 2.97 12.78
N PRO A 18 -4.06 3.34 13.65
CA PRO A 18 -4.81 2.36 14.42
C PRO A 18 -5.59 1.35 13.58
N ALA A 19 -5.92 1.68 12.32
CA ALA A 19 -6.64 0.79 11.42
C ALA A 19 -5.88 -0.51 11.10
N ILE A 20 -4.55 -0.50 11.18
CA ILE A 20 -3.73 -1.65 10.79
C ILE A 20 -3.70 -2.73 11.89
N GLY A 21 -4.02 -2.39 13.13
CA GLY A 21 -3.69 -3.25 14.27
C GLY A 21 -2.20 -3.18 14.62
N GLY A 22 -1.67 -4.17 15.32
CA GLY A 22 -0.25 -4.19 15.66
C GLY A 22 0.65 -4.37 14.43
N PHE A 23 1.51 -3.42 14.15
CA PHE A 23 2.57 -3.52 13.14
C PHE A 23 3.95 -3.29 13.79
N PRO A 24 5.03 -3.82 13.19
CA PRO A 24 6.39 -3.57 13.67
C PRO A 24 6.71 -2.08 13.72
N ARG A 25 7.35 -1.64 14.79
CA ARG A 25 7.73 -0.23 14.96
C ARG A 25 8.66 0.27 13.84
N SER A 26 9.45 -0.64 13.27
CA SER A 26 10.32 -0.36 12.12
C SER A 26 9.54 0.04 10.86
N ASP A 27 8.29 -0.39 10.73
CA ASP A 27 7.46 -0.16 9.55
C ASP A 27 6.63 1.13 9.65
N LYS A 28 6.59 1.79 10.83
CA LYS A 28 5.82 3.03 11.02
C LYS A 28 6.10 4.10 9.96
N PRO A 29 7.36 4.42 9.59
CA PRO A 29 7.62 5.43 8.55
C PRO A 29 7.07 5.05 7.19
N LEU A 30 7.08 3.77 6.84
CA LEU A 30 6.53 3.25 5.60
C LEU A 30 5.02 3.50 5.53
N PHE A 31 4.27 3.13 6.59
CA PHE A 31 2.84 3.35 6.66
C PHE A 31 2.49 4.84 6.66
N LEU A 32 3.20 5.66 7.43
CA LEU A 32 2.99 7.11 7.44
C LEU A 32 3.22 7.73 6.06
N ALA A 33 4.25 7.29 5.34
CA ALA A 33 4.50 7.75 3.98
C ALA A 33 3.37 7.34 3.03
N GLY A 34 2.97 6.07 3.03
CA GLY A 34 1.88 5.58 2.20
C GLY A 34 0.54 6.27 2.49
N TYR A 35 0.18 6.42 3.77
CA TYR A 35 -1.05 7.11 4.17
C TYR A 35 -1.01 8.60 3.86
N SER A 36 0.17 9.24 3.96
CA SER A 36 0.33 10.61 3.48
C SER A 36 0.02 10.74 1.98
N GLU A 37 0.40 9.73 1.18
CA GLU A 37 0.06 9.73 -0.25
C GLU A 37 -1.45 9.58 -0.49
N LEU A 38 -2.17 8.78 0.31
CA LEU A 38 -3.63 8.71 0.26
C LEU A 38 -4.26 10.06 0.64
N CYS A 39 -3.78 10.68 1.72
CA CYS A 39 -4.28 11.97 2.20
C CYS A 39 -4.01 13.15 1.25
N ARG A 40 -3.02 13.04 0.35
CA ARG A 40 -2.72 14.07 -0.67
C ARG A 40 -3.69 14.09 -1.84
N VAL A 41 -4.47 13.04 -2.04
CA VAL A 41 -5.54 13.03 -3.04
C VAL A 41 -6.71 13.83 -2.50
N ASP A 42 -7.22 14.78 -3.27
CA ASP A 42 -8.44 15.51 -2.89
C ASP A 42 -9.66 14.60 -3.11
N LEU A 43 -10.17 14.07 -2.01
CA LEU A 43 -11.37 13.22 -1.99
C LEU A 43 -12.60 13.99 -1.47
N ASN A 44 -12.62 15.32 -1.46
CA ASN A 44 -13.74 16.11 -1.01
C ASN A 44 -14.92 16.00 -2.01
N GLY A 45 -15.83 15.06 -1.77
CA GLY A 45 -16.84 14.63 -2.74
C GLY A 45 -16.30 13.72 -3.85
N GLY A 46 -15.03 13.30 -3.76
CA GLY A 46 -14.38 12.37 -4.67
C GLY A 46 -14.78 10.92 -4.43
N ARG A 47 -14.30 10.04 -5.30
CA ARG A 47 -14.58 8.62 -5.29
C ARG A 47 -13.28 7.80 -5.21
N ALA A 48 -13.25 6.84 -4.28
CA ALA A 48 -12.06 6.03 -4.05
C ALA A 48 -12.41 4.54 -3.89
N LEU A 49 -11.52 3.66 -4.36
CA LEU A 49 -11.67 2.20 -4.35
C LEU A 49 -10.48 1.55 -3.65
N GLU A 50 -10.72 0.85 -2.56
CA GLU A 50 -9.76 -0.09 -1.97
C GLU A 50 -9.89 -1.45 -2.66
N ILE A 51 -8.79 -1.99 -3.17
CA ILE A 51 -8.72 -3.37 -3.69
C ILE A 51 -7.99 -4.26 -2.70
N CYS A 52 -8.44 -5.50 -2.55
CA CYS A 52 -8.00 -6.42 -1.51
C CYS A 52 -8.16 -5.81 -0.11
N GLY A 53 -9.34 -5.22 0.16
CA GLY A 53 -9.63 -4.45 1.38
C GLY A 53 -9.74 -5.28 2.66
N GLY A 54 -9.80 -6.61 2.55
CA GLY A 54 -9.88 -7.53 3.69
C GLY A 54 -11.01 -7.17 4.63
N PHE A 55 -10.67 -6.85 5.89
CA PHE A 55 -11.64 -6.46 6.92
C PHE A 55 -12.13 -5.00 6.81
N GLY A 56 -11.77 -4.25 5.77
CA GLY A 56 -12.23 -2.89 5.53
C GLY A 56 -11.66 -1.81 6.45
N LYS A 57 -10.66 -2.13 7.25
CA LYS A 57 -10.14 -1.22 8.29
C LYS A 57 -9.54 0.06 7.71
N LEU A 58 -8.84 -0.03 6.60
CA LEU A 58 -8.20 1.14 5.98
C LEU A 58 -9.22 2.00 5.22
N ALA A 59 -10.22 1.38 4.54
CA ALA A 59 -11.34 2.11 3.96
C ALA A 59 -12.11 2.90 5.03
N ILE A 60 -12.40 2.28 6.18
CA ILE A 60 -13.02 2.96 7.33
C ILE A 60 -12.16 4.13 7.81
N ALA A 61 -10.85 3.94 7.94
CA ALA A 61 -9.93 4.99 8.38
C ALA A 61 -9.90 6.16 7.39
N LEU A 62 -9.85 5.87 6.09
CA LEU A 62 -9.86 6.89 5.04
C LEU A 62 -11.21 7.64 4.99
N ALA A 63 -12.33 6.92 5.18
CA ALA A 63 -13.66 7.54 5.23
C ALA A 63 -13.83 8.51 6.41
N LYS A 64 -13.18 8.24 7.55
CA LYS A 64 -13.13 9.18 8.68
C LYS A 64 -12.32 10.43 8.36
N VAL A 65 -11.27 10.33 7.56
CA VAL A 65 -10.46 11.47 7.10
C VAL A 65 -11.23 12.31 6.06
N PHE A 66 -11.99 11.64 5.19
CA PHE A 66 -12.76 12.26 4.10
C PHE A 66 -14.25 11.89 4.17
N PRO A 67 -15.02 12.45 5.14
CA PRO A 67 -16.41 12.02 5.40
C PRO A 67 -17.40 12.34 4.27
N LYS A 68 -17.00 13.14 3.29
CA LYS A 68 -17.81 13.45 2.09
C LYS A 68 -17.44 12.60 0.87
N ALA A 69 -16.38 11.77 0.97
CA ALA A 69 -15.94 10.90 -0.11
C ALA A 69 -16.87 9.70 -0.26
N ASN A 70 -16.98 9.19 -1.48
CA ASN A 70 -17.56 7.87 -1.74
C ASN A 70 -16.41 6.85 -1.76
N ILE A 71 -16.34 6.03 -0.72
CA ILE A 71 -15.26 5.04 -0.53
C ILE A 71 -15.82 3.64 -0.60
N ILE A 72 -15.26 2.83 -1.48
CA ILE A 72 -15.67 1.45 -1.71
C ILE A 72 -14.51 0.54 -1.34
N GLY A 73 -14.73 -0.40 -0.42
CA GLY A 73 -13.80 -1.49 -0.15
C GLY A 73 -14.20 -2.72 -0.96
N LEU A 74 -13.31 -3.21 -1.83
CA LEU A 74 -13.52 -4.39 -2.66
C LEU A 74 -12.57 -5.50 -2.25
N ASP A 75 -13.11 -6.69 -2.05
CA ASP A 75 -12.37 -7.93 -1.81
C ASP A 75 -13.19 -9.11 -2.36
N PHE A 76 -12.63 -10.33 -2.43
CA PHE A 76 -13.40 -11.53 -2.78
C PHE A 76 -14.61 -11.74 -1.86
N TYR A 77 -14.52 -11.27 -0.63
CA TYR A 77 -15.63 -11.24 0.33
C TYR A 77 -15.84 -9.81 0.82
N ALA A 78 -17.07 -9.31 0.75
CA ALA A 78 -17.38 -8.00 1.31
C ALA A 78 -17.10 -7.99 2.82
N ALA A 79 -16.39 -6.96 3.29
CA ALA A 79 -16.17 -6.79 4.72
C ALA A 79 -17.51 -6.68 5.47
N SER A 80 -17.64 -7.39 6.59
CA SER A 80 -18.87 -7.48 7.36
C SER A 80 -18.60 -7.68 8.84
N GLY A 81 -19.62 -7.54 9.65
CA GLY A 81 -19.59 -7.77 11.09
C GLY A 81 -19.93 -6.53 11.91
N PRO A 82 -20.12 -6.67 13.23
CA PRO A 82 -20.68 -5.60 14.08
C PRO A 82 -19.91 -4.27 14.02
N GLU A 83 -18.58 -4.33 13.92
CA GLU A 83 -17.75 -3.12 13.83
C GLU A 83 -17.91 -2.44 12.46
N VAL A 84 -17.95 -3.22 11.38
CA VAL A 84 -18.19 -2.72 10.01
C VAL A 84 -19.59 -2.11 9.93
N ASP A 85 -20.62 -2.81 10.42
CA ASP A 85 -22.02 -2.37 10.41
C ASP A 85 -22.21 -1.05 11.16
N LYS A 86 -21.48 -0.86 12.27
CA LYS A 86 -21.45 0.40 13.00
C LYS A 86 -20.94 1.54 12.12
N HIS A 87 -19.81 1.35 11.45
CA HIS A 87 -19.20 2.38 10.61
C HIS A 87 -19.99 2.66 9.33
N LEU A 88 -20.67 1.68 8.76
CA LEU A 88 -21.58 1.89 7.63
C LEU A 88 -22.76 2.83 7.98
N LYS A 89 -23.24 2.79 9.24
CA LYS A 89 -24.27 3.72 9.73
C LYS A 89 -23.74 5.13 9.97
N GLU A 90 -22.48 5.25 10.40
CA GLU A 90 -21.83 6.53 10.72
C GLU A 90 -21.26 7.25 9.50
N LEU A 91 -20.91 6.51 8.45
CA LEU A 91 -20.19 6.98 7.27
C LEU A 91 -20.98 6.64 5.99
N PRO A 92 -21.97 7.45 5.60
CA PRO A 92 -22.92 7.11 4.52
C PRO A 92 -22.24 6.98 3.13
N GLY A 93 -21.04 7.52 2.94
CA GLY A 93 -20.27 7.38 1.72
C GLY A 93 -19.38 6.10 1.67
N LEU A 94 -19.39 5.29 2.75
CA LEU A 94 -18.61 4.05 2.81
C LEU A 94 -19.47 2.86 2.39
N SER A 95 -18.92 1.95 1.60
CA SER A 95 -19.53 0.67 1.25
C SER A 95 -18.48 -0.43 1.08
N PHE A 96 -18.92 -1.68 1.21
CA PHE A 96 -18.09 -2.85 0.97
C PHE A 96 -18.78 -3.77 -0.03
N VAL A 97 -18.03 -4.26 -1.01
CA VAL A 97 -18.53 -5.11 -2.07
C VAL A 97 -17.64 -6.34 -2.27
N ALA A 98 -18.25 -7.47 -2.60
CA ALA A 98 -17.51 -8.63 -3.07
C ALA A 98 -17.21 -8.46 -4.56
N GLY A 99 -15.96 -8.74 -4.98
CA GLY A 99 -15.57 -8.62 -6.39
C GLY A 99 -14.11 -9.00 -6.61
N ASP A 100 -13.73 -9.00 -7.88
CA ASP A 100 -12.38 -9.28 -8.34
C ASP A 100 -11.70 -7.97 -8.78
N ALA A 101 -10.47 -7.73 -8.29
CA ALA A 101 -9.68 -6.56 -8.69
C ALA A 101 -9.29 -6.56 -10.18
N PHE A 102 -9.34 -7.73 -10.85
CA PHE A 102 -9.12 -7.88 -12.29
C PHE A 102 -10.39 -7.64 -13.14
N ASP A 103 -11.55 -7.56 -12.51
CA ASP A 103 -12.83 -7.26 -13.17
C ASP A 103 -13.55 -6.12 -12.46
N LEU A 104 -13.25 -4.91 -12.88
CA LEU A 104 -13.92 -3.69 -12.41
C LEU A 104 -15.01 -3.22 -13.41
N SER A 105 -15.56 -4.11 -14.23
CA SER A 105 -16.57 -3.81 -15.27
C SER A 105 -17.85 -3.18 -14.72
N ALA A 106 -18.14 -3.39 -13.42
CA ALA A 106 -19.24 -2.71 -12.72
C ALA A 106 -19.03 -1.20 -12.53
N TYR A 107 -17.84 -0.68 -12.85
CA TYR A 107 -17.51 0.73 -12.71
C TYR A 107 -17.18 1.37 -14.06
N ASP A 108 -17.69 2.58 -14.25
CA ASP A 108 -17.46 3.38 -15.46
C ASP A 108 -15.99 3.80 -15.61
N ASP A 109 -15.57 4.02 -16.85
CA ASP A 109 -14.30 4.63 -17.16
C ASP A 109 -14.18 6.00 -16.49
N ASN A 110 -12.98 6.34 -16.02
CA ASN A 110 -12.69 7.63 -15.41
C ASN A 110 -13.63 8.01 -14.23
N SER A 111 -13.97 7.03 -13.38
CA SER A 111 -14.92 7.21 -12.29
C SER A 111 -14.29 7.40 -10.91
N PHE A 112 -13.01 7.02 -10.73
CA PHE A 112 -12.31 7.11 -9.45
C PHE A 112 -11.18 8.14 -9.46
N ASP A 113 -11.02 8.85 -8.35
CA ASP A 113 -9.91 9.75 -8.08
C ASP A 113 -8.71 9.00 -7.50
N LEU A 114 -8.98 7.92 -6.75
CA LEU A 114 -8.00 7.08 -6.07
C LEU A 114 -8.41 5.61 -6.16
N VAL A 115 -7.45 4.75 -6.51
CA VAL A 115 -7.49 3.30 -6.23
C VAL A 115 -6.30 2.96 -5.35
N TRP A 116 -6.49 2.14 -4.32
CA TRP A 116 -5.36 1.74 -3.47
C TRP A 116 -5.52 0.32 -2.96
N GLY A 117 -4.41 -0.24 -2.49
CA GLY A 117 -4.37 -1.50 -1.75
C GLY A 117 -3.22 -1.50 -0.76
N GLN A 118 -3.39 -2.17 0.37
CA GLN A 118 -2.34 -2.36 1.35
C GLN A 118 -1.98 -3.83 1.45
N ALA A 119 -0.69 -4.15 1.29
CA ALA A 119 -0.22 -5.53 1.23
C ALA A 119 -1.04 -6.36 0.21
N ALA A 120 -1.30 -5.79 -0.97
CA ALA A 120 -2.26 -6.30 -1.93
C ALA A 120 -1.61 -6.76 -3.25
N LEU A 121 -0.68 -5.97 -3.80
CA LEU A 121 -0.15 -6.22 -5.14
C LEU A 121 0.59 -7.56 -5.25
N HIS A 122 1.26 -8.00 -4.19
CA HIS A 122 1.98 -9.28 -4.20
C HIS A 122 1.05 -10.51 -4.29
N HIS A 123 -0.23 -10.39 -3.91
CA HIS A 123 -1.26 -11.40 -4.17
C HIS A 123 -1.80 -11.34 -5.60
N LEU A 124 -1.70 -10.19 -6.26
CA LEU A 124 -2.16 -9.93 -7.62
C LEU A 124 -1.03 -10.03 -8.67
N ALA A 125 0.15 -10.50 -8.25
CA ALA A 125 1.37 -10.49 -9.07
C ALA A 125 1.38 -11.49 -10.22
N HIS A 126 0.35 -12.30 -10.38
CA HIS A 126 0.21 -13.24 -11.50
C HIS A 126 -0.11 -12.54 -12.83
N ASP A 127 -0.85 -11.42 -12.85
CA ASP A 127 -1.05 -10.54 -14.01
C ASP A 127 -1.05 -9.06 -13.64
N PRO A 128 0.11 -8.48 -13.29
CA PRO A 128 0.18 -7.08 -12.90
C PRO A 128 -0.17 -6.11 -14.06
N ALA A 129 0.00 -6.55 -15.31
CA ALA A 129 -0.35 -5.73 -16.47
C ALA A 129 -1.87 -5.70 -16.71
N GLY A 130 -2.57 -6.82 -16.51
CA GLY A 130 -4.03 -6.90 -16.56
C GLY A 130 -4.65 -6.00 -15.51
N LEU A 131 -4.22 -6.14 -14.26
CA LEU A 131 -4.63 -5.27 -13.16
C LEU A 131 -4.39 -3.79 -13.48
N ALA A 132 -3.20 -3.45 -13.98
CA ALA A 132 -2.84 -2.07 -14.30
C ALA A 132 -3.75 -1.45 -15.38
N ARG A 133 -4.09 -2.21 -16.44
CA ARG A 133 -5.01 -1.74 -17.48
C ARG A 133 -6.42 -1.48 -16.94
N GLU A 134 -6.93 -2.40 -16.13
CA GLU A 134 -8.28 -2.29 -15.58
C GLU A 134 -8.38 -1.13 -14.58
N VAL A 135 -7.40 -0.98 -13.68
CA VAL A 135 -7.33 0.16 -12.76
C VAL A 135 -7.12 1.47 -13.52
N ALA A 136 -6.27 1.51 -14.55
CA ALA A 136 -6.10 2.71 -15.37
C ALA A 136 -7.40 3.10 -16.08
N ARG A 137 -8.23 2.14 -16.53
CA ARG A 137 -9.51 2.40 -17.15
C ARG A 137 -10.45 3.17 -16.19
N VAL A 138 -10.61 2.68 -14.97
CA VAL A 138 -11.55 3.27 -14.00
C VAL A 138 -11.04 4.55 -13.32
N LEU A 139 -9.73 4.79 -13.29
CA LEU A 139 -9.15 6.02 -12.77
C LEU A 139 -9.43 7.20 -13.70
N LYS A 140 -9.73 8.36 -13.13
CA LYS A 140 -9.78 9.66 -13.83
C LYS A 140 -8.39 10.07 -14.32
N PRO A 141 -8.28 10.91 -15.36
CA PRO A 141 -7.02 11.58 -15.69
C PRO A 141 -6.46 12.32 -14.46
N GLY A 142 -5.19 12.09 -14.13
CA GLY A 142 -4.56 12.57 -12.90
C GLY A 142 -4.90 11.79 -11.64
N GLY A 143 -5.77 10.79 -11.72
CA GLY A 143 -6.09 9.87 -10.63
C GLY A 143 -4.89 9.00 -10.25
N ARG A 144 -4.89 8.46 -9.05
CA ARG A 144 -3.73 7.74 -8.49
C ARG A 144 -4.06 6.31 -8.11
N LEU A 145 -3.13 5.39 -8.43
CA LEU A 145 -3.09 4.02 -7.89
C LEU A 145 -1.96 3.95 -6.87
N ILE A 146 -2.27 3.55 -5.64
CA ILE A 146 -1.30 3.51 -4.55
C ILE A 146 -1.30 2.14 -3.88
N PHE A 147 -0.16 1.44 -3.92
CA PHE A 147 0.06 0.24 -3.14
C PHE A 147 0.97 0.55 -1.96
N ILE A 148 0.59 0.06 -0.77
CA ILE A 148 1.28 0.33 0.49
C ILE A 148 1.78 -0.98 1.09
N PHE A 149 3.04 -1.00 1.55
CA PHE A 149 3.65 -2.15 2.22
C PHE A 149 3.80 -3.38 1.32
N GLU A 150 4.44 -3.21 0.16
CA GLU A 150 4.69 -4.31 -0.76
C GLU A 150 6.08 -4.93 -0.56
N PRO A 151 6.20 -6.27 -0.55
CA PRO A 151 7.48 -6.95 -0.36
C PRO A 151 8.34 -6.93 -1.62
N MET A 152 9.63 -6.56 -1.49
CA MET A 152 10.55 -6.43 -2.60
C MET A 152 11.57 -7.57 -2.65
N GLY A 153 11.77 -8.17 -3.83
CA GLY A 153 12.67 -9.30 -4.05
C GLY A 153 14.13 -8.94 -4.33
N HIS A 154 14.49 -7.66 -4.44
CA HIS A 154 15.86 -7.24 -4.78
C HIS A 154 16.86 -7.37 -3.62
N ASN A 155 16.39 -7.41 -2.37
CA ASN A 155 17.21 -7.66 -1.21
C ASN A 155 17.40 -9.16 -1.04
N LEU A 156 18.59 -9.68 -1.36
CA LEU A 156 18.87 -11.12 -1.36
C LEU A 156 18.69 -11.77 0.01
N LEU A 157 19.01 -11.05 1.10
CA LEU A 157 18.82 -11.55 2.45
C LEU A 157 17.32 -11.69 2.78
N VAL A 158 16.53 -10.68 2.43
CA VAL A 158 15.08 -10.71 2.59
C VAL A 158 14.46 -11.79 1.72
N ALA A 159 14.89 -11.91 0.47
CA ALA A 159 14.43 -12.95 -0.44
C ALA A 159 14.71 -14.36 0.10
N ALA A 160 15.90 -14.59 0.69
CA ALA A 160 16.25 -15.85 1.32
C ALA A 160 15.39 -16.16 2.56
N ILE A 161 15.19 -15.16 3.45
CA ILE A 161 14.32 -15.32 4.63
C ILE A 161 12.88 -15.65 4.18
N ARG A 162 12.34 -14.95 3.19
CA ARG A 162 11.00 -15.21 2.67
C ARG A 162 10.90 -16.59 2.02
N ALA A 163 11.91 -17.01 1.24
CA ALA A 163 11.92 -18.34 0.63
C ALA A 163 11.83 -19.47 1.68
N VAL A 164 12.53 -19.34 2.82
CA VAL A 164 12.43 -20.29 3.93
C VAL A 164 11.00 -20.29 4.52
N ARG A 165 10.42 -19.12 4.76
CA ARG A 165 9.05 -18.99 5.32
C ARG A 165 7.98 -19.51 4.35
N MET A 166 8.15 -19.28 3.05
CA MET A 166 7.27 -19.86 2.01
C MET A 166 7.35 -21.38 2.00
N ALA A 167 8.57 -21.94 2.10
CA ALA A 167 8.76 -23.39 2.18
C ALA A 167 8.12 -24.01 3.44
N GLN A 168 7.97 -23.23 4.51
CA GLN A 168 7.28 -23.60 5.75
C GLN A 168 5.76 -23.31 5.69
N HIS A 169 5.23 -22.89 4.56
CA HIS A 169 3.83 -22.48 4.36
C HIS A 169 3.35 -21.32 5.27
N GLU A 170 4.28 -20.54 5.82
CA GLU A 170 3.95 -19.39 6.68
C GLU A 170 3.43 -18.18 5.89
N LEU A 171 3.81 -18.06 4.61
CA LEU A 171 3.46 -16.93 3.75
C LEU A 171 2.46 -17.26 2.63
N GLY A 172 2.01 -18.53 2.52
CA GLY A 172 1.12 -18.96 1.43
C GLY A 172 1.71 -18.70 0.03
N ASP A 173 0.87 -18.29 -0.92
CA ASP A 173 1.25 -18.04 -2.32
C ASP A 173 1.77 -16.61 -2.58
N GLU A 174 2.33 -15.95 -1.57
CA GLU A 174 2.82 -14.58 -1.69
C GLU A 174 4.05 -14.48 -2.60
N SER A 175 4.00 -13.62 -3.60
CA SER A 175 5.12 -13.36 -4.52
C SER A 175 5.97 -12.18 -4.07
N ASN A 176 7.29 -12.28 -4.28
CA ASN A 176 8.16 -11.10 -4.20
C ASN A 176 7.95 -10.22 -5.42
N LEU A 177 7.91 -8.91 -5.23
CA LEU A 177 7.78 -7.95 -6.31
C LEU A 177 9.13 -7.40 -6.77
N TYR A 178 9.21 -7.04 -8.04
CA TYR A 178 10.41 -6.52 -8.67
C TYR A 178 10.12 -5.21 -9.43
N LEU A 179 11.10 -4.31 -9.47
CA LEU A 179 10.98 -3.02 -10.15
C LEU A 179 10.61 -3.11 -11.64
N SER A 180 10.93 -4.24 -12.28
CA SER A 180 10.54 -4.50 -13.68
C SER A 180 9.03 -4.62 -13.86
N GLN A 181 8.32 -5.19 -12.89
CA GLN A 181 6.86 -5.31 -12.93
C GLN A 181 6.22 -3.92 -12.88
N PHE A 182 6.70 -3.03 -12.01
CA PHE A 182 6.18 -1.66 -11.91
C PHE A 182 6.39 -0.85 -13.21
N LYS A 183 7.56 -1.01 -13.86
CA LYS A 183 7.80 -0.41 -15.18
C LYS A 183 6.85 -0.95 -16.26
N HIS A 184 6.46 -2.21 -16.14
CA HIS A 184 5.47 -2.82 -17.04
C HIS A 184 4.08 -2.26 -16.80
N MET A 185 3.66 -2.19 -15.53
CA MET A 185 2.39 -1.58 -15.12
C MET A 185 2.30 -0.10 -15.55
N GLU A 186 3.38 0.68 -15.40
CA GLU A 186 3.42 2.08 -15.82
C GLU A 186 3.03 2.26 -17.29
N LYS A 187 3.51 1.37 -18.17
CA LYS A 187 3.18 1.41 -19.61
C LYS A 187 1.72 1.06 -19.93
N CYS A 188 0.96 0.57 -18.97
CA CYS A 188 -0.43 0.13 -19.14
C CYS A 188 -1.45 1.26 -18.94
N GLY A 189 -1.05 2.53 -19.05
CA GLY A 189 -1.98 3.67 -18.96
C GLY A 189 -1.65 4.69 -17.88
N PHE A 190 -0.46 4.60 -17.29
CA PHE A 190 0.03 5.57 -16.31
C PHE A 190 1.12 6.47 -16.90
N SER A 191 1.10 7.73 -16.53
CA SER A 191 2.09 8.75 -16.94
C SER A 191 3.34 8.74 -16.08
N LYS A 192 3.24 8.22 -14.84
CA LYS A 192 4.34 8.22 -13.86
C LYS A 192 4.22 7.04 -12.91
N CYS A 193 5.38 6.44 -12.58
CA CYS A 193 5.54 5.50 -11.45
C CYS A 193 6.61 6.01 -10.49
N GLU A 194 6.26 6.11 -9.22
CA GLU A 194 7.15 6.42 -8.11
C GLU A 194 7.16 5.25 -7.12
N VAL A 195 8.35 4.85 -6.69
CA VAL A 195 8.52 3.74 -5.73
C VAL A 195 9.30 4.25 -4.53
N GLN A 196 8.65 4.28 -3.40
CA GLN A 196 9.20 4.68 -2.11
C GLN A 196 9.75 3.44 -1.41
N MET A 197 11.06 3.39 -1.17
CA MET A 197 11.74 2.21 -0.63
C MET A 197 12.06 2.37 0.85
N PHE A 198 11.90 1.27 1.60
CA PHE A 198 12.07 1.21 3.05
C PHE A 198 12.78 -0.07 3.50
N ASN A 199 13.24 -0.06 4.75
CA ASN A 199 13.70 -1.24 5.48
C ASN A 199 14.89 -1.98 4.82
N LEU A 200 15.99 -1.26 4.54
CA LEU A 200 17.24 -1.90 4.09
C LEU A 200 17.76 -2.88 5.16
N LEU A 201 17.90 -2.42 6.39
CA LEU A 201 18.32 -3.19 7.56
C LEU A 201 17.13 -3.57 8.46
N GLY A 202 16.02 -2.82 8.38
CA GLY A 202 14.87 -2.98 9.26
C GLY A 202 14.24 -4.38 9.19
N TYR A 203 14.11 -4.96 8.01
CA TYR A 203 13.52 -6.29 7.85
C TYR A 203 14.41 -7.40 8.44
N PRO A 204 15.72 -7.50 8.10
CA PRO A 204 16.60 -8.50 8.71
C PRO A 204 16.73 -8.37 10.24
N MET A 205 16.63 -7.15 10.76
CA MET A 205 16.74 -6.86 12.19
C MET A 205 15.39 -6.75 12.91
N LYS A 206 14.30 -7.17 12.26
CA LYS A 206 12.94 -7.00 12.76
C LYS A 206 12.74 -7.50 14.17
N ALA A 207 13.14 -8.74 14.47
CA ALA A 207 12.99 -9.34 15.80
C ALA A 207 13.66 -8.51 16.91
N LEU A 208 14.80 -7.88 16.61
CA LEU A 208 15.52 -7.01 17.54
C LEU A 208 14.83 -5.64 17.67
N SER A 209 14.37 -5.08 16.57
CA SER A 209 13.66 -3.80 16.54
C SER A 209 12.30 -3.85 17.23
N ASP A 210 11.59 -4.97 17.14
CA ASP A 210 10.30 -5.16 17.82
C ASP A 210 10.47 -5.29 19.34
N ARG A 211 11.58 -5.90 19.77
CA ARG A 211 11.89 -6.07 21.20
C ARG A 211 12.35 -4.77 21.87
N PHE A 212 13.10 -3.92 21.16
CA PHE A 212 13.70 -2.72 21.73
C PHE A 212 13.41 -1.48 20.87
N SER A 213 12.57 -0.57 21.37
CA SER A 213 12.12 0.62 20.63
C SER A 213 13.24 1.57 20.20
N PHE A 214 14.30 1.69 21.03
CA PHE A 214 15.45 2.54 20.69
C PHE A 214 16.24 1.96 19.50
N ILE A 215 16.32 0.63 19.38
CA ILE A 215 16.97 -0.05 18.25
C ILE A 215 16.19 0.22 16.96
N SER A 216 14.86 0.15 17.01
CA SER A 216 14.01 0.49 15.88
C SER A 216 14.29 1.91 15.36
N SER A 217 14.34 2.89 16.26
CA SER A 217 14.65 4.28 15.90
C SER A 217 16.07 4.44 15.32
N LEU A 218 17.05 3.73 15.88
CA LEU A 218 18.42 3.76 15.38
C LEU A 218 18.52 3.16 13.97
N ILE A 219 17.90 1.98 13.74
CA ILE A 219 17.88 1.34 12.42
C ILE A 219 17.26 2.25 11.38
N GLN A 220 16.12 2.89 11.69
CA GLN A 220 15.46 3.83 10.77
C GLN A 220 16.36 5.00 10.39
N LYS A 221 17.08 5.58 11.37
CA LYS A 221 18.05 6.66 11.13
C LYS A 221 19.21 6.20 10.24
N VAL A 222 19.73 4.99 10.51
CA VAL A 222 20.82 4.40 9.73
C VAL A 222 20.34 4.10 8.29
N ASP A 223 19.17 3.49 8.10
CA ASP A 223 18.58 3.25 6.78
C ASP A 223 18.41 4.56 6.00
N SER A 224 17.85 5.59 6.64
CA SER A 224 17.66 6.91 6.01
C SER A 224 19.00 7.56 5.62
N LEU A 225 20.01 7.45 6.48
CA LEU A 225 21.36 7.96 6.18
C LEU A 225 22.00 7.19 5.01
N LEU A 226 21.91 5.86 5.02
CA LEU A 226 22.44 5.02 3.95
C LEU A 226 21.78 5.32 2.60
N PHE A 227 20.47 5.45 2.55
CA PHE A 227 19.74 5.80 1.33
C PHE A 227 20.09 7.20 0.82
N ARG A 228 20.31 8.15 1.74
CA ARG A 228 20.74 9.51 1.40
C ARG A 228 22.17 9.56 0.84
N LEU A 229 23.10 8.86 1.48
CA LEU A 229 24.51 8.88 1.08
C LEU A 229 24.77 7.99 -0.15
N PHE A 230 24.02 6.89 -0.27
CA PHE A 230 24.18 5.89 -1.31
C PHE A 230 22.84 5.59 -2.00
N PRO A 231 22.31 6.48 -2.87
CA PRO A 231 20.98 6.31 -3.49
C PRO A 231 20.82 5.00 -4.28
N LYS A 232 21.91 4.38 -4.74
CA LYS A 232 21.85 3.07 -5.39
C LYS A 232 21.37 1.94 -4.46
N LEU A 233 21.49 2.12 -3.15
CA LEU A 233 20.98 1.15 -2.15
C LEU A 233 19.47 1.12 -2.08
N LEU A 234 18.76 2.16 -2.53
CA LEU A 234 17.29 2.19 -2.56
C LEU A 234 16.70 0.93 -3.19
N ARG A 235 17.29 0.42 -4.26
CA ARG A 235 16.82 -0.79 -4.94
C ARG A 235 16.79 -2.05 -4.04
N TYR A 236 17.48 -2.04 -2.91
CA TYR A 236 17.58 -3.17 -1.99
C TYR A 236 16.72 -2.98 -0.73
N GLY A 237 15.85 -1.99 -0.68
CA GLY A 237 14.82 -1.90 0.37
C GLY A 237 13.96 -3.17 0.37
N ALA A 238 13.57 -3.60 1.56
CA ALA A 238 12.77 -4.82 1.74
C ALA A 238 11.30 -4.62 1.40
N ASN A 239 10.80 -3.40 1.60
CA ASN A 239 9.40 -3.03 1.39
C ASN A 239 9.31 -1.75 0.57
N ALA A 240 8.20 -1.61 -0.14
CA ALA A 240 7.93 -0.42 -0.93
C ALA A 240 6.48 0.07 -0.78
N ASN A 241 6.29 1.39 -0.95
CA ASN A 241 5.04 1.95 -1.41
C ASN A 241 5.20 2.28 -2.91
N VAL A 242 4.20 1.95 -3.69
CA VAL A 242 4.24 2.14 -5.15
C VAL A 242 3.10 3.04 -5.56
N ILE A 243 3.42 4.14 -6.23
CA ILE A 243 2.48 5.18 -6.60
C ILE A 243 2.49 5.34 -8.12
N PHE A 244 1.36 5.12 -8.75
CA PHE A 244 1.15 5.42 -10.16
C PHE A 244 0.22 6.62 -10.31
N THR A 245 0.45 7.44 -11.31
CA THR A 245 -0.43 8.55 -11.72
C THR A 245 -0.89 8.31 -13.16
N LYS A 246 -2.19 8.37 -13.41
CA LYS A 246 -2.78 8.26 -14.75
C LYS A 246 -2.59 9.53 -15.57
#